data_fda0aee2875227980e20abb2c8e272b6
#
_entry.id   fda0aee2875227980e20abb2c8e272b6
#
_cell.length_a   1.000
_cell.length_b   1.000
_cell.length_c   1.000
_cell.angle_alpha   90.00
_cell.angle_beta   90.00
_cell.angle_gamma   90.00
#
_symmetry.space_group_name_H-M   'P 1'
#
loop_
_entity.id
_entity.type
_entity.pdbx_description
1 polymer ?
#
loop_
_entity_poly.entity_id
_entity_poly.type
_entity_poly.pdbx_seq_one_letter_code
_entity_poly.pdbx_strand_id
1 'polypeptide(L)' 'MNCNELIKELTKLTKQGYGEYPVIYIQGFFENHVIEEVTISEEEGILMPKGIILE' A
#
# COMPACT_ATOMS: atom_id res chain seq x y z
N MET A 1 -1.94 -8.28 8.71
CA MET A 1 -2.56 -8.73 7.42
C MET A 1 -1.81 -9.93 6.90
N ASN A 2 -2.50 -11.00 6.59
CA ASN A 2 -1.87 -12.16 5.99
C ASN A 2 -1.84 -12.05 4.46
N CYS A 3 -1.20 -13.01 3.81
CA CYS A 3 -1.02 -13.00 2.35
C CYS A 3 -2.36 -12.98 1.60
N ASN A 4 -3.32 -13.77 2.05
CA ASN A 4 -4.64 -13.81 1.41
C ASN A 4 -5.36 -12.48 1.51
N GLU A 5 -5.25 -11.82 2.65
CA GLU A 5 -5.85 -10.52 2.85
C GLU A 5 -5.20 -9.46 1.96
N LEU A 6 -3.88 -9.50 1.83
CA LEU A 6 -3.15 -8.57 0.98
C LEU A 6 -3.53 -8.73 -0.50
N ILE A 7 -3.62 -9.97 -0.97
CA ILE A 7 -4.03 -10.26 -2.34
C ILE A 7 -5.42 -9.68 -2.60
N LYS A 8 -6.34 -9.87 -1.66
CA LYS A 8 -7.70 -9.39 -1.77
C LYS A 8 -7.73 -7.85 -1.87
N GLU A 9 -6.98 -7.17 -1.01
CA GLU A 9 -6.93 -5.71 -1.01
C GLU A 9 -6.31 -5.16 -2.30
N LEU A 10 -5.20 -5.74 -2.75
CA LEU A 10 -4.55 -5.30 -3.98
C LEU A 10 -5.41 -5.58 -5.21
N THR A 11 -6.10 -6.71 -5.25
CA THR A 11 -7.01 -7.03 -6.35
C THR A 11 -8.15 -6.02 -6.42
N LYS A 12 -8.70 -5.66 -5.28
CA LYS A 12 -9.76 -4.65 -5.19
C LYS A 12 -9.28 -3.31 -5.75
N LEU A 13 -8.09 -2.87 -5.37
CA LEU A 13 -7.52 -1.61 -5.85
C LEU A 13 -7.24 -1.64 -7.35
N THR A 14 -6.74 -2.77 -7.85
CA THR A 14 -6.50 -2.95 -9.28
C THR A 14 -7.81 -2.79 -10.07
N LYS A 15 -8.89 -3.35 -9.58
CA LYS A 15 -10.22 -3.23 -10.22
C LYS A 15 -10.77 -1.82 -10.18
N GLN A 16 -10.33 -1.02 -9.22
CA GLN A 16 -10.74 0.37 -9.10
C GLN A 16 -9.91 1.32 -9.98
N GLY A 17 -8.94 0.80 -10.71
CA GLY A 17 -8.12 1.61 -11.61
C GLY A 17 -6.75 1.99 -11.09
N TYR A 18 -6.33 1.44 -9.95
CA TYR A 18 -5.05 1.79 -9.33
C TYR A 18 -3.93 0.79 -9.64
N GLY A 19 -4.13 -0.08 -10.63
CA GLY A 19 -3.17 -1.14 -10.93
C GLY A 19 -1.79 -0.65 -11.37
N GLU A 20 -1.71 0.56 -11.91
CA GLU A 20 -0.45 1.14 -12.36
C GLU A 20 0.29 1.94 -11.28
N TYR A 21 -0.32 2.10 -10.12
CA TYR A 21 0.29 2.85 -9.03
C TYR A 21 1.42 2.06 -8.40
N PRO A 22 2.55 2.70 -8.06
CA PRO A 22 3.63 2.01 -7.37
C PRO A 22 3.20 1.60 -5.97
N VAL A 23 3.79 0.52 -5.48
CA VAL A 23 3.56 0.05 -4.12
C VAL A 23 4.68 0.57 -3.25
N ILE A 24 4.32 1.22 -2.15
CA ILE A 24 5.26 1.87 -1.24
C ILE A 24 5.11 1.23 0.14
N TYR A 25 6.23 0.79 0.70
CA TYR A 25 6.27 0.26 2.04
C TYR A 25 6.85 1.29 2.99
N ILE A 26 6.07 1.64 4.01
CA ILE A 26 6.54 2.56 5.04
C ILE A 26 7.13 1.71 6.16
N GLN A 27 8.45 1.75 6.27
CA GLN A 27 9.18 0.98 7.26
C GLN A 27 9.19 1.70 8.60
N GLY A 28 8.81 0.98 9.66
CA GLY A 28 8.89 1.49 11.03
C GLY A 28 10.29 1.31 11.60
N PHE A 29 10.40 1.50 12.92
CA PHE A 29 11.67 1.38 13.63
C PHE A 29 12.14 -0.06 13.82
N PHE A 30 11.31 -1.04 13.51
CA PHE A 30 11.60 -2.47 13.71
C PHE A 30 11.88 -3.14 12.38
N GLU A 31 12.82 -4.09 12.37
CA GLU A 31 13.17 -4.82 11.17
C GLU A 31 12.04 -5.68 10.64
N ASN A 32 11.20 -6.21 11.55
CA ASN A 32 10.07 -7.04 11.18
C ASN A 32 8.79 -6.26 11.46
N HIS A 33 8.04 -5.99 10.41
CA HIS A 33 6.78 -5.27 10.53
C HIS A 33 5.67 -6.05 9.83
N VAL A 34 4.63 -6.35 10.58
CA VAL A 34 3.43 -6.98 10.02
C VAL A 34 2.58 -5.88 9.42
N ILE A 35 2.29 -6.01 8.13
CA ILE A 35 1.43 -5.06 7.43
C ILE A 35 0.01 -5.25 7.91
N GLU A 36 -0.60 -4.19 8.41
CA GLU A 36 -1.96 -4.22 8.94
C GLU A 36 -2.95 -3.47 8.08
N GLU A 37 -2.46 -2.57 7.22
CA GLU A 37 -3.33 -1.69 6.46
C GLU A 37 -2.76 -1.40 5.09
N VAL A 38 -3.66 -1.29 4.10
CA VAL A 38 -3.32 -0.86 2.74
C VAL A 38 -4.14 0.38 2.45
N THR A 39 -3.46 1.48 2.14
CA THR A 39 -4.11 2.75 1.84
C THR A 39 -3.65 3.28 0.50
N ILE A 40 -4.31 4.32 0.00
CA ILE A 40 -3.98 4.96 -1.27
C ILE A 40 -3.59 6.40 -1.03
N SER A 41 -2.48 6.82 -1.65
CA SER A 41 -2.13 8.21 -1.77
C SER A 41 -2.36 8.63 -3.22
N GLU A 42 -3.36 9.45 -3.47
CA GLU A 42 -3.69 9.90 -4.82
C GLU A 42 -2.97 11.19 -5.20
N GLU A 43 -2.47 11.91 -4.22
CA GLU A 43 -1.78 13.16 -4.45
C GLU A 43 -0.29 13.00 -4.19
N GLU A 44 0.51 13.50 -5.12
CA GLU A 44 1.95 13.51 -4.96
C GLU A 44 2.35 14.74 -4.14
N GLY A 45 2.83 14.50 -2.94
CA GLY A 45 3.27 15.55 -2.04
C GLY A 45 4.77 15.50 -1.81
N ILE A 46 5.28 16.47 -1.03
CA ILE A 46 6.70 16.56 -0.72
C ILE A 46 7.13 15.36 0.14
N LEU A 47 6.26 14.92 1.05
CA LEU A 47 6.58 13.85 2.00
C LEU A 47 5.97 12.51 1.64
N MET A 48 5.02 12.49 0.70
CA MET A 48 4.26 11.29 0.38
C MET A 48 4.08 11.18 -1.12
N PRO A 49 4.73 10.23 -1.78
CA PRO A 49 4.53 10.03 -3.21
C PRO A 49 3.16 9.42 -3.49
N LYS A 50 2.71 9.55 -4.72
CA LYS A 50 1.50 8.91 -5.20
C LYS A 50 1.73 7.40 -5.28
N GLY A 51 0.84 6.62 -4.69
CA GLY A 51 1.01 5.17 -4.71
C GLY A 51 0.12 4.43 -3.73
N ILE A 52 0.32 3.12 -3.69
CA ILE A 52 -0.34 2.23 -2.74
C ILE A 52 0.58 2.11 -1.53
N ILE A 53 0.06 2.45 -0.37
CA ILE A 53 0.86 2.50 0.86
C ILE A 53 0.56 1.27 1.71
N LEU A 54 1.60 0.54 2.05
CA LEU A 54 1.53 -0.59 2.98
C LEU A 54 2.02 -0.14 4.34
N GLU A 55 1.19 -0.30 5.36
CA GLU A 55 1.53 0.12 6.73
C GLU A 55 1.45 -1.00 7.75
#